data_dbb0905e1b80c587f983fa59cdc3b4c0
#
_entry.id   dbb0905e1b80c587f983fa59cdc3b4c0
#
_cell.length_a   1.000
_cell.length_b   1.000
_cell.length_c   1.000
_cell.angle_alpha   90.00
_cell.angle_beta   90.00
_cell.angle_gamma   90.00
#
_symmetry.space_group_name_H-M   'P 1'
#
loop_
_entity.id
_entity.type
_entity.pdbx_description
1 polymer ?
#
loop_
_entity_poly.entity_id
_entity_poly.type
_entity_poly.pdbx_seq_one_letter_code
_entity_poly.pdbx_strand_id
1 'polypeptide(L)'
;MVSSDEEYGLDKFQFFNTLCLKNEIKSDFYNVLDPLIKKINPSYIYRVKVNLGTRTSVPVVGGMHSDTEFNNTTAIFYLNSNNGYTIFEDGSKVDSVENRLVMFDSNVMHSGVSQTDSKIRCIINLNYIGELTN
;
A
#
# COMPACT_ATOMS: atom_id res chain seq x y z
N MET A 1 8.06 -11.86 -5.93
CA MET A 1 9.20 -11.12 -5.35
C MET A 1 9.00 -10.95 -3.85
N VAL A 2 10.04 -11.13 -3.07
CA VAL A 2 9.98 -11.11 -1.60
C VAL A 2 10.91 -10.04 -1.08
N SER A 3 10.45 -9.24 -0.13
CA SER A 3 11.34 -8.42 0.67
C SER A 3 11.18 -8.80 2.14
N SER A 4 12.28 -8.81 2.90
CA SER A 4 12.27 -9.06 4.33
C SER A 4 12.81 -7.83 5.04
N ASP A 5 12.27 -7.58 6.22
CA ASP A 5 12.62 -6.41 7.01
C ASP A 5 13.31 -6.89 8.29
N GLU A 6 14.55 -7.36 8.15
CA GLU A 6 15.30 -7.94 9.24
C GLU A 6 15.52 -6.96 10.40
N GLU A 7 15.52 -5.65 10.10
CA GLU A 7 15.65 -4.63 11.13
C GLU A 7 14.45 -4.57 12.06
N TYR A 8 13.31 -5.08 11.62
CA TYR A 8 12.03 -4.91 12.30
C TYR A 8 11.38 -6.22 12.72
N GLY A 9 12.05 -7.34 12.46
CA GLY A 9 11.55 -8.65 12.87
C GLY A 9 11.83 -9.71 11.82
N LEU A 10 12.41 -10.82 12.25
CA LEU A 10 12.82 -11.90 11.35
C LEU A 10 11.63 -12.64 10.74
N ASP A 11 10.44 -12.56 11.37
CA ASP A 11 9.24 -13.24 10.90
C ASP A 11 8.34 -12.36 10.02
N LYS A 12 8.76 -11.13 9.72
CA LYS A 12 8.01 -10.25 8.83
C LYS A 12 8.46 -10.42 7.40
N PHE A 13 7.57 -10.93 6.56
CA PHE A 13 7.79 -11.06 5.12
C PHE A 13 6.74 -10.29 4.35
N GLN A 14 7.15 -9.70 3.25
CA GLN A 14 6.26 -9.02 2.33
C GLN A 14 6.52 -9.49 0.92
N PHE A 15 5.45 -9.90 0.25
CA PHE A 15 5.46 -10.23 -1.17
C PHE A 15 4.83 -9.08 -1.93
N PHE A 16 5.35 -8.78 -3.11
CA PHE A 16 4.72 -7.76 -3.93
C PHE A 16 4.77 -8.10 -5.41
N ASN A 17 3.84 -7.52 -6.16
CA ASN A 17 3.78 -7.64 -7.61
C ASN A 17 3.39 -6.29 -8.20
N THR A 18 4.17 -5.82 -9.16
CA THR A 18 3.88 -4.57 -9.87
C THR A 18 2.88 -4.85 -10.98
N LEU A 19 1.74 -4.17 -10.93
CA LEU A 19 0.66 -4.33 -11.90
C LEU A 19 0.69 -3.28 -13.00
N CYS A 20 1.22 -2.11 -12.69
CA CYS A 20 1.37 -1.01 -13.65
C CYS A 20 2.58 -0.17 -13.24
N LEU A 21 3.36 0.27 -14.23
CA LEU A 21 4.52 1.13 -13.99
C LEU A 21 4.63 2.12 -15.15
N LYS A 22 4.74 3.41 -14.80
CA LYS A 22 4.87 4.50 -15.77
C LYS A 22 3.82 4.40 -16.87
N ASN A 23 2.57 4.26 -16.44
CA ASN A 23 1.39 4.17 -17.31
C ASN A 23 1.36 2.94 -18.21
N GLU A 24 2.22 1.95 -17.95
CA GLU A 24 2.29 0.71 -18.72
C GLU A 24 1.81 -0.46 -17.87
N ILE A 25 0.79 -1.18 -18.35
CA ILE A 25 0.24 -2.34 -17.65
C ILE A 25 1.24 -3.48 -17.72
N LYS A 26 1.58 -4.05 -16.56
CA LYS A 26 2.55 -5.13 -16.40
C LYS A 26 1.92 -6.48 -16.10
N SER A 27 0.65 -6.50 -15.73
CA SER A 27 -0.04 -7.73 -15.34
C SER A 27 -1.50 -7.66 -15.73
N ASP A 28 -2.05 -8.79 -16.16
CA ASP A 28 -3.48 -8.91 -16.49
C ASP A 28 -4.37 -8.66 -15.26
N PHE A 29 -3.84 -8.85 -14.06
CA PHE A 29 -4.58 -8.55 -12.83
C PHE A 29 -4.90 -7.07 -12.68
N TYR A 30 -4.22 -6.19 -13.41
CA TYR A 30 -4.54 -4.77 -13.39
C TYR A 30 -6.01 -4.52 -13.75
N ASN A 31 -6.56 -5.32 -14.64
CA ASN A 31 -7.95 -5.14 -15.10
C ASN A 31 -8.97 -5.37 -13.98
N VAL A 32 -8.62 -6.15 -12.96
CA VAL A 32 -9.48 -6.37 -11.80
C VAL A 32 -9.68 -5.07 -11.02
N LEU A 33 -8.73 -4.13 -11.12
CA LEU A 33 -8.77 -2.84 -10.42
C LEU A 33 -9.51 -1.76 -11.20
N ASP A 34 -10.06 -2.07 -12.37
CA ASP A 34 -10.70 -1.09 -13.24
C ASP A 34 -11.74 -0.21 -12.50
N PRO A 35 -12.64 -0.76 -11.68
CA PRO A 35 -13.57 0.08 -10.92
C PRO A 35 -12.90 1.07 -9.98
N LEU A 36 -11.82 0.64 -9.31
CA LEU A 36 -11.05 1.50 -8.41
C LEU A 36 -10.34 2.60 -9.20
N ILE A 37 -9.67 2.24 -10.29
CA ILE A 37 -8.95 3.18 -11.14
C ILE A 37 -9.90 4.21 -11.73
N LYS A 38 -11.07 3.80 -12.18
CA LYS A 38 -12.07 4.73 -12.70
C LYS A 38 -12.57 5.70 -11.64
N LYS A 39 -12.71 5.24 -10.42
CA LYS A 39 -13.14 6.08 -9.30
C LYS A 39 -12.08 7.13 -8.94
N ILE A 40 -10.81 6.73 -8.93
CA ILE A 40 -9.70 7.63 -8.67
C ILE A 40 -9.48 8.59 -9.84
N ASN A 41 -9.66 8.10 -11.07
CA ASN A 41 -9.52 8.84 -12.30
C ASN A 41 -8.17 9.57 -12.45
N PRO A 42 -7.05 8.83 -12.38
CA PRO A 42 -5.73 9.45 -12.47
C PRO A 42 -5.45 9.97 -13.87
N SER A 43 -4.68 11.05 -13.97
CA SER A 43 -4.19 11.53 -15.27
C SER A 43 -2.94 10.80 -15.72
N TYR A 44 -2.18 10.24 -14.77
CA TYR A 44 -0.98 9.45 -15.03
C TYR A 44 -0.74 8.51 -13.87
N ILE A 45 -0.46 7.24 -14.16
CA ILE A 45 -0.16 6.24 -13.13
C ILE A 45 1.33 5.98 -13.14
N TYR A 46 2.00 6.35 -12.04
CA TYR A 46 3.42 6.03 -11.89
C TYR A 46 3.60 4.55 -11.55
N ARG A 47 2.85 4.05 -10.55
CA ARG A 47 2.99 2.67 -10.12
C ARG A 47 1.70 2.17 -9.45
N VAL A 48 1.33 0.94 -9.76
CA VAL A 48 0.31 0.18 -9.02
C VAL A 48 0.95 -1.13 -8.61
N LYS A 49 0.92 -1.42 -7.32
CA LYS A 49 1.59 -2.59 -6.76
C LYS A 49 0.67 -3.24 -5.73
N VAL A 50 0.54 -4.56 -5.79
CA VAL A 50 -0.12 -5.33 -4.74
C VAL A 50 0.96 -5.76 -3.74
N ASN A 51 0.70 -5.53 -2.45
CA ASN A 51 1.57 -5.95 -1.36
C ASN A 51 0.82 -6.94 -0.48
N LEU A 52 1.48 -8.01 -0.13
CA LEU A 52 0.93 -9.04 0.75
C LEU A 52 1.92 -9.29 1.88
N GLY A 53 1.50 -8.99 3.10
CA GLY A 53 2.29 -9.24 4.31
C GLY A 53 1.80 -10.46 5.05
N THR A 54 2.72 -11.27 5.56
CA THR A 54 2.39 -12.43 6.36
C THR A 54 2.23 -12.03 7.83
N ARG A 55 1.51 -12.89 8.57
CA ARG A 55 1.24 -12.66 10.00
C ARG A 55 2.53 -12.71 10.82
N THR A 56 2.61 -11.82 11.80
CA THR A 56 3.69 -11.82 12.79
C THR A 56 3.11 -12.12 14.18
N SER A 57 3.97 -12.56 15.11
CA SER A 57 3.53 -12.89 16.47
C SER A 57 3.19 -11.64 17.29
N VAL A 58 3.85 -10.52 16.99
CA VAL A 58 3.57 -9.21 17.59
C VAL A 58 3.55 -8.18 16.47
N PRO A 59 2.88 -7.02 16.66
CA PRO A 59 2.91 -5.97 15.63
C PRO A 59 4.35 -5.52 15.36
N VAL A 60 4.72 -5.46 14.08
CA VAL A 60 6.04 -5.00 13.65
C VAL A 60 5.86 -3.81 12.73
N VAL A 61 6.46 -2.69 13.11
CA VAL A 61 6.45 -1.47 12.31
C VAL A 61 7.57 -1.56 11.29
N GLY A 62 7.25 -1.37 10.02
CA GLY A 62 8.24 -1.29 8.96
C GLY A 62 9.01 0.03 9.00
N GLY A 63 9.98 0.19 8.11
CA GLY A 63 10.73 1.44 8.00
C GLY A 63 9.86 2.58 7.51
N MET A 64 9.95 3.73 8.19
CA MET A 64 9.29 4.95 7.72
C MET A 64 9.91 5.39 6.40
N HIS A 65 9.07 5.67 5.42
CA HIS A 65 9.52 6.05 4.09
C HIS A 65 8.48 6.91 3.38
N SER A 66 8.92 7.62 2.37
CA SER A 66 8.05 8.19 1.35
C SER A 66 8.11 7.29 0.12
N ASP A 67 7.06 7.28 -0.68
CA ASP A 67 6.99 6.34 -1.81
C ASP A 67 7.85 6.76 -3.00
N THR A 68 7.95 8.05 -3.25
CA THR A 68 8.66 8.58 -4.41
C THR A 68 9.38 9.88 -4.04
N GLU A 69 10.33 10.29 -4.92
CA GLU A 69 11.07 11.53 -4.74
C GLU A 69 10.42 12.73 -5.45
N PHE A 70 9.36 12.50 -6.22
CA PHE A 70 8.64 13.57 -6.91
C PHE A 70 7.21 13.69 -6.39
N ASN A 71 6.59 14.84 -6.61
CA ASN A 71 5.24 15.11 -6.11
C ASN A 71 4.19 14.30 -6.85
N ASN A 72 3.47 13.49 -6.13
CA ASN A 72 2.32 12.75 -6.64
C ASN A 72 1.43 12.33 -5.45
N THR A 73 0.37 11.61 -5.72
CA THR A 73 -0.53 11.11 -4.69
C THR A 73 -0.28 9.62 -4.46
N THR A 74 -0.21 9.23 -3.20
CA THR A 74 -0.26 7.84 -2.80
C THR A 74 -1.69 7.50 -2.38
N ALA A 75 -2.19 6.37 -2.88
CA ALA A 75 -3.45 5.79 -2.44
C ALA A 75 -3.18 4.36 -1.98
N ILE A 76 -3.74 3.99 -0.84
CA ILE A 76 -3.69 2.64 -0.33
C ILE A 76 -5.10 2.11 -0.22
N PHE A 77 -5.36 1.00 -0.90
CA PHE A 77 -6.65 0.33 -0.87
C PHE A 77 -6.50 -1.00 -0.14
N TYR A 78 -7.25 -1.16 0.94
CA TYR A 78 -7.17 -2.36 1.79
C TYR A 78 -8.09 -3.43 1.25
N LEU A 79 -7.53 -4.61 0.93
CA LEU A 79 -8.28 -5.73 0.35
C LEU A 79 -8.91 -6.62 1.40
N ASN A 80 -8.41 -6.60 2.63
CA ASN A 80 -8.99 -7.39 3.71
C ASN A 80 -8.87 -6.66 5.05
N SER A 81 -9.76 -7.01 5.96
CA SER A 81 -9.73 -6.46 7.32
C SER A 81 -8.81 -7.28 8.21
N ASN A 82 -8.00 -6.59 9.02
CA ASN A 82 -7.10 -7.20 9.99
C ASN A 82 -6.68 -6.14 11.00
N ASN A 83 -5.94 -6.52 12.03
CA ASN A 83 -5.48 -5.56 13.03
C ASN A 83 -4.19 -4.83 12.65
N GLY A 84 -3.64 -5.09 11.47
CA GLY A 84 -2.57 -4.28 10.91
C GLY A 84 -3.07 -2.89 10.49
N TYR A 85 -2.17 -1.98 10.25
CA TYR A 85 -2.54 -0.61 9.90
C TYR A 85 -1.40 0.10 9.19
N THR A 86 -1.70 1.29 8.67
CA THR A 86 -0.70 2.22 8.16
C THR A 86 -0.49 3.30 9.21
N ILE A 87 0.76 3.56 9.57
CA ILE A 87 1.11 4.61 10.52
C ILE A 87 1.87 5.71 9.81
N PHE A 88 1.58 6.96 10.19
CA PHE A 88 2.21 8.15 9.63
C PHE A 88 3.20 8.74 10.63
N GLU A 89 4.10 9.59 10.13
CA GLU A 89 5.16 10.18 10.94
C GLU A 89 4.62 10.97 12.15
N ASP A 90 3.45 11.58 12.01
CA ASP A 90 2.81 12.35 13.09
C ASP A 90 2.15 11.46 14.16
N GLY A 91 2.22 10.13 14.00
CA GLY A 91 1.61 9.17 14.91
C GLY A 91 0.18 8.79 14.58
N SER A 92 -0.45 9.45 13.62
CA SER A 92 -1.79 9.05 13.18
C SER A 92 -1.73 7.71 12.44
N LYS A 93 -2.86 7.00 12.42
CA LYS A 93 -2.93 5.70 11.76
C LYS A 93 -4.25 5.50 11.05
N VAL A 94 -4.22 4.61 10.05
CA VAL A 94 -5.41 4.15 9.34
C VAL A 94 -5.46 2.64 9.44
N ASP A 95 -6.52 2.12 10.05
CA ASP A 95 -6.70 0.68 10.23
C ASP A 95 -7.02 -0.01 8.91
N SER A 96 -6.54 -1.26 8.78
CA SER A 96 -6.83 -2.10 7.62
C SER A 96 -8.28 -2.59 7.70
N VAL A 97 -9.14 -1.94 6.94
CA VAL A 97 -10.56 -2.31 6.83
C VAL A 97 -10.85 -2.58 5.36
N GLU A 98 -11.42 -3.75 5.09
CA GLU A 98 -11.73 -4.16 3.71
C GLU A 98 -12.50 -3.05 2.98
N ASN A 99 -12.09 -2.79 1.75
CA ASN A 99 -12.68 -1.80 0.86
C ASN A 99 -12.47 -0.34 1.28
N ARG A 100 -11.57 -0.08 2.21
CA ARG A 100 -11.18 1.29 2.60
C ARG A 100 -10.09 1.80 1.68
N LEU A 101 -10.21 3.06 1.26
CA LEU A 101 -9.20 3.76 0.48
C LEU A 101 -8.70 4.96 1.28
N VAL A 102 -7.40 5.09 1.42
CA VAL A 102 -6.76 6.28 1.99
C VAL A 102 -5.87 6.92 0.93
N MET A 103 -5.92 8.25 0.83
CA MET A 103 -5.11 9.01 -0.12
C MET A 103 -4.35 10.10 0.62
N PHE A 104 -3.10 10.26 0.26
CA PHE A 104 -2.24 11.28 0.87
C PHE A 104 -1.12 11.65 -0.10
N ASP A 105 -0.45 12.76 0.19
CA ASP A 105 0.69 13.20 -0.60
C ASP A 105 1.83 12.18 -0.49
N SER A 106 2.43 11.81 -1.61
CA SER A 106 3.45 10.76 -1.66
C SER A 106 4.71 11.07 -0.85
N ASN A 107 4.96 12.33 -0.53
CA ASN A 107 6.10 12.71 0.29
C ASN A 107 5.84 12.60 1.80
N VAL A 108 4.63 12.22 2.20
CA VAL A 108 4.31 11.97 3.60
C VAL A 108 4.96 10.66 4.04
N MET A 109 5.77 10.75 5.10
CA MET A 109 6.43 9.57 5.65
C MET A 109 5.43 8.67 6.35
N HIS A 110 5.47 7.39 6.01
CA HIS A 110 4.53 6.40 6.52
C HIS A 110 5.16 5.01 6.54
N SER A 111 4.49 4.08 7.19
CA SER A 111 4.90 2.68 7.21
C SER A 111 3.70 1.76 7.43
N GLY A 112 3.81 0.53 6.95
CA GLY A 112 2.87 -0.52 7.30
C GLY A 112 3.23 -1.16 8.63
N VAL A 113 2.22 -1.52 9.41
CA VAL A 113 2.38 -2.29 10.64
C VAL A 113 1.71 -3.64 10.45
N SER A 114 2.45 -4.71 10.73
CA SER A 114 1.99 -6.07 10.49
C SER A 114 0.82 -6.44 11.39
N GLN A 115 0.03 -7.38 10.91
CA GLN A 115 -1.13 -7.92 11.62
C GLN A 115 -0.73 -9.17 12.42
N THR A 116 -1.48 -9.42 13.48
CA THR A 116 -1.30 -10.62 14.31
C THR A 116 -2.51 -11.55 14.27
N ASP A 117 -3.64 -11.09 13.73
CA ASP A 117 -4.93 -11.78 13.77
C ASP A 117 -5.34 -12.42 12.44
N SER A 118 -4.63 -12.16 11.36
CA SER A 118 -4.96 -12.67 10.03
C SER A 118 -3.71 -13.22 9.35
N LYS A 119 -3.86 -14.28 8.57
CA LYS A 119 -2.72 -14.88 7.86
C LYS A 119 -2.07 -13.92 6.89
N ILE A 120 -2.86 -13.05 6.27
CA ILE A 120 -2.36 -12.10 5.29
C ILE A 120 -2.89 -10.70 5.58
N ARG A 121 -2.10 -9.71 5.19
CA ARG A 121 -2.52 -8.32 5.05
C ARG A 121 -2.23 -7.94 3.62
N CYS A 122 -3.29 -7.69 2.85
CA CYS A 122 -3.17 -7.43 1.42
C CYS A 122 -3.67 -6.03 1.11
N ILE A 123 -2.84 -5.26 0.42
CA ILE A 123 -3.16 -3.89 0.01
C ILE A 123 -2.79 -3.68 -1.45
N ILE A 124 -3.47 -2.73 -2.08
CA ILE A 124 -3.05 -2.16 -3.35
C ILE A 124 -2.46 -0.79 -3.06
N ASN A 125 -1.24 -0.57 -3.51
CA ASN A 125 -0.53 0.70 -3.35
C ASN A 125 -0.46 1.37 -4.72
N LEU A 126 -0.99 2.60 -4.83
CA LEU A 126 -1.01 3.37 -6.07
C LEU A 126 -0.24 4.67 -5.87
N ASN A 127 0.60 5.00 -6.85
CA ASN A 127 1.23 6.31 -6.95
C ASN A 127 0.81 6.91 -8.29
N TYR A 128 0.16 8.06 -8.26
CA TYR A 128 -0.44 8.64 -9.45
C TYR A 128 -0.46 10.16 -9.39
N ILE A 129 -0.61 10.76 -10.57
CA ILE A 129 -0.83 12.20 -10.72
C ILE A 129 -2.29 12.41 -11.02
N GLY A 130 -2.90 13.34 -10.33
CA GLY A 130 -4.32 13.67 -10.46
C GLY A 130 -4.76 14.49 -9.26
N GLU A 131 -5.97 15.00 -9.32
CA GLU A 131 -6.53 15.73 -8.20
C GLU A 131 -6.95 14.75 -7.11
N LEU A 132 -6.72 15.15 -5.84
CA LEU A 132 -7.29 14.43 -4.71
C LEU A 132 -8.80 14.59 -4.76
N THR A 133 -9.49 13.48 -4.91
CA THR A 133 -10.95 13.48 -4.91
C THR A 133 -11.47 13.08 -3.54
N ASN A 134 -12.42 13.84 -3.07
CA ASN A 134 -13.05 13.58 -1.79
C ASN A 134 -14.25 12.65 -1.96
#